data_05aa3f4ab29b20107a3bea55e7951b67
#
_entry.id   05aa3f4ab29b20107a3bea55e7951b67
#
_cell.length_a   1.000
_cell.length_b   1.000
_cell.length_c   1.000
_cell.angle_alpha   90.00
_cell.angle_beta   90.00
_cell.angle_gamma   90.00
#
_symmetry.space_group_name_H-M   'P 1'
#
loop_
_entity.id
_entity.type
_entity.pdbx_description
1 polymer ?
#
loop_
_entity_poly.entity_id
_entity_poly.type
_entity_poly.pdbx_seq_one_letter_code
_entity_poly.pdbx_strand_id
1 'polypeptide(L)'
;MKIMIVEDQKIILKGIEKMFRHFCQDEIFPFSDPAEACRKLSLLHPDVIFTDIVMEGLDGLTLLRSASKALPRCRFVIISGFANFEYARQAIDLKVDSYLLKPIERSALEEVYHKLREALQEPEPPARKLRISEEALRYIREHSAEKLSIASIAAQVHISPNYLSNIFRKETGASVNEVIRQEQMKAAARLLRDTDLYLYEISEQLGYKDVKYFSLLFRECYQMAPKAYRQKYRAEEEKHD
;
A
#
# COMPACT_ATOMS: atom_id res chain seq x y z
N MET A 1 -13.24 0.04 -11.94
CA MET A 1 -14.13 0.83 -11.07
C MET A 1 -14.29 2.22 -11.69
N LYS A 2 -15.48 2.80 -11.62
CA LYS A 2 -15.76 4.17 -12.08
C LYS A 2 -15.76 5.12 -10.89
N ILE A 3 -14.84 6.04 -10.87
CA ILE A 3 -14.63 7.00 -9.76
C ILE A 3 -15.10 8.38 -10.20
N MET A 4 -16.09 8.93 -9.53
CA MET A 4 -16.50 10.32 -9.72
C MET A 4 -15.82 11.18 -8.65
N ILE A 5 -15.22 12.29 -9.05
CA ILE A 5 -14.61 13.27 -8.14
C ILE A 5 -15.30 14.59 -8.35
N VAL A 6 -15.85 15.19 -7.28
CA VAL A 6 -16.57 16.46 -7.34
C VAL A 6 -15.93 17.47 -6.39
N GLU A 7 -15.38 18.54 -6.95
CA GLU A 7 -14.62 19.57 -6.23
C GLU A 7 -14.65 20.87 -7.05
N ASP A 8 -15.24 21.93 -6.54
CA ASP A 8 -15.41 23.19 -7.27
C ASP A 8 -14.08 23.93 -7.52
N GLN A 9 -13.09 23.73 -6.65
CA GLN A 9 -11.75 24.31 -6.83
C GLN A 9 -10.92 23.46 -7.81
N LYS A 10 -10.80 23.94 -9.06
CA LYS A 10 -10.11 23.23 -10.15
C LYS A 10 -8.67 22.82 -9.83
N ILE A 11 -7.96 23.57 -8.98
CA ILE A 11 -6.58 23.25 -8.59
C ILE A 11 -6.58 22.00 -7.69
N ILE A 12 -7.50 21.93 -6.72
CA ILE A 12 -7.66 20.79 -5.80
C ILE A 12 -8.14 19.59 -6.60
N LEU A 13 -9.15 19.75 -7.45
CA LEU A 13 -9.67 18.68 -8.32
C LEU A 13 -8.56 18.02 -9.14
N LYS A 14 -7.72 18.82 -9.83
CA LYS A 14 -6.57 18.32 -10.60
C LYS A 14 -5.53 17.63 -9.71
N GLY A 15 -5.33 18.13 -8.48
CA GLY A 15 -4.45 17.51 -7.49
C GLY A 15 -4.91 16.11 -7.11
N ILE A 16 -6.19 15.96 -6.78
CA ILE A 16 -6.81 14.68 -6.44
C ILE A 16 -6.76 13.71 -7.62
N GLU A 17 -7.14 14.17 -8.80
CA GLU A 17 -7.06 13.37 -10.05
C GLU A 17 -5.64 12.86 -10.29
N LYS A 18 -4.63 13.73 -10.16
CA LYS A 18 -3.22 13.35 -10.29
C LYS A 18 -2.80 12.31 -9.25
N MET A 19 -3.26 12.42 -8.00
CA MET A 19 -2.99 11.41 -6.97
C MET A 19 -3.55 10.05 -7.36
N PHE A 20 -4.80 9.97 -7.80
CA PHE A 20 -5.42 8.73 -8.26
C PHE A 20 -4.65 8.09 -9.43
N ARG A 21 -4.27 8.86 -10.44
CA ARG A 21 -3.53 8.36 -11.61
C ARG A 21 -2.16 7.77 -11.29
N HIS A 22 -1.61 8.02 -10.09
CA HIS A 22 -0.35 7.42 -9.65
C HIS A 22 -0.50 5.98 -9.13
N PHE A 23 -1.68 5.58 -8.66
CA PHE A 23 -1.86 4.28 -8.02
C PHE A 23 -3.04 3.46 -8.56
N CYS A 24 -3.87 4.02 -9.44
CA CYS A 24 -4.97 3.29 -10.05
C CYS A 24 -5.06 3.50 -11.57
N GLN A 25 -5.62 2.52 -12.26
CA GLN A 25 -5.93 2.56 -13.69
C GLN A 25 -7.45 2.60 -13.95
N ASP A 26 -8.21 2.95 -12.94
CA ASP A 26 -9.65 3.03 -13.01
C ASP A 26 -10.13 4.25 -13.82
N GLU A 27 -11.38 4.23 -14.27
CA GLU A 27 -11.99 5.35 -14.96
C GLU A 27 -12.30 6.47 -13.97
N ILE A 28 -11.71 7.66 -14.17
CA ILE A 28 -11.87 8.82 -13.30
C ILE A 28 -12.66 9.89 -14.04
N PHE A 29 -13.73 10.35 -13.42
CA PHE A 29 -14.64 11.38 -13.92
C PHE A 29 -14.59 12.61 -12.99
N PRO A 30 -13.73 13.61 -13.28
CA PRO A 30 -13.61 14.83 -12.48
C PRO A 30 -14.69 15.86 -12.89
N PHE A 31 -15.36 16.43 -11.90
CA PHE A 31 -16.36 17.49 -12.06
C PHE A 31 -16.01 18.68 -11.18
N SER A 32 -15.97 19.87 -11.78
CA SER A 32 -15.88 21.15 -11.04
C SER A 32 -17.24 21.83 -10.83
N ASP A 33 -18.29 21.33 -11.46
CA ASP A 33 -19.67 21.74 -11.23
C ASP A 33 -20.47 20.60 -10.59
N PRO A 34 -20.87 20.72 -9.32
CA PRO A 34 -21.64 19.69 -8.64
C PRO A 34 -23.03 19.46 -9.26
N ALA A 35 -23.63 20.47 -9.90
CA ALA A 35 -24.88 20.30 -10.61
C ALA A 35 -24.72 19.47 -11.89
N GLU A 36 -23.61 19.64 -12.60
CA GLU A 36 -23.27 18.77 -13.72
C GLU A 36 -23.02 17.33 -13.26
N ALA A 37 -22.25 17.13 -12.19
CA ALA A 37 -22.02 15.81 -11.60
C ALA A 37 -23.35 15.12 -11.28
N CYS A 38 -24.28 15.83 -10.64
CA CYS A 38 -25.60 15.31 -10.30
C CYS A 38 -26.39 14.86 -11.56
N ARG A 39 -26.38 15.67 -12.62
CA ARG A 39 -27.05 15.29 -13.91
C ARG A 39 -26.44 14.06 -14.56
N LYS A 40 -25.15 13.81 -14.34
CA LYS A 40 -24.39 12.69 -14.95
C LYS A 40 -24.48 11.39 -14.14
N LEU A 41 -25.03 11.38 -12.93
CA LEU A 41 -25.12 10.18 -12.08
C LEU A 41 -25.76 9.00 -12.79
N SER A 42 -26.94 9.22 -13.41
CA SER A 42 -27.68 8.18 -14.11
C SER A 42 -27.06 7.71 -15.43
N LEU A 43 -26.13 8.49 -16.00
CA LEU A 43 -25.42 8.12 -17.22
C LEU A 43 -24.15 7.35 -16.92
N LEU A 44 -23.38 7.84 -15.95
CA LEU A 44 -22.06 7.30 -15.64
C LEU A 44 -22.12 6.07 -14.74
N HIS A 45 -23.16 5.99 -13.87
CA HIS A 45 -23.26 4.94 -12.85
C HIS A 45 -21.94 4.75 -12.10
N PRO A 46 -21.43 5.79 -11.37
CA PRO A 46 -20.18 5.65 -10.65
C PRO A 46 -20.29 4.60 -9.54
N ASP A 47 -19.20 3.85 -9.35
CA ASP A 47 -19.08 2.90 -8.24
C ASP A 47 -18.74 3.62 -6.93
N VAL A 48 -17.97 4.72 -7.03
CA VAL A 48 -17.55 5.55 -5.90
C VAL A 48 -17.65 7.03 -6.26
N ILE A 49 -18.13 7.84 -5.32
CA ILE A 49 -18.14 9.30 -5.42
C ILE A 49 -17.27 9.87 -4.30
N PHE A 50 -16.25 10.62 -4.68
CA PHE A 50 -15.46 11.48 -3.81
C PHE A 50 -15.97 12.92 -3.99
N THR A 51 -16.42 13.56 -2.93
CA THR A 51 -16.96 14.94 -3.04
C THR A 51 -16.50 15.83 -1.89
N ASP A 52 -16.21 17.10 -2.21
CA ASP A 52 -16.17 18.12 -1.15
C ASP A 52 -17.59 18.33 -0.59
N ILE A 53 -17.66 18.79 0.63
CA ILE A 53 -18.94 19.20 1.27
C ILE A 53 -19.33 20.61 0.83
N VAL A 54 -18.38 21.54 0.95
CA VAL A 54 -18.64 22.96 0.75
C VAL A 54 -18.25 23.34 -0.66
N MET A 55 -19.24 23.44 -1.53
CA MET A 55 -19.08 23.81 -2.93
C MET A 55 -20.08 24.89 -3.31
N GLU A 56 -19.76 25.69 -4.32
CA GLU A 56 -20.66 26.71 -4.83
C GLU A 56 -21.89 26.05 -5.50
N GLY A 57 -23.08 26.52 -5.18
CA GLY A 57 -24.34 26.06 -5.75
C GLY A 57 -24.94 24.85 -5.03
N LEU A 58 -24.52 23.64 -5.37
CA LEU A 58 -25.00 22.40 -4.77
C LEU A 58 -23.95 21.84 -3.81
N ASP A 59 -24.28 21.67 -2.52
CA ASP A 59 -23.36 21.07 -1.55
C ASP A 59 -23.21 19.55 -1.75
N GLY A 60 -22.05 19.02 -1.31
CA GLY A 60 -21.73 17.59 -1.46
C GLY A 60 -22.67 16.64 -0.76
N LEU A 61 -23.25 17.02 0.38
CA LEU A 61 -24.21 16.18 1.11
C LEU A 61 -25.53 16.04 0.33
N THR A 62 -25.97 17.11 -0.31
CA THR A 62 -27.15 17.09 -1.20
C THR A 62 -26.90 16.24 -2.45
N LEU A 63 -25.71 16.34 -3.04
CA LEU A 63 -25.27 15.44 -4.12
C LEU A 63 -25.33 13.97 -3.67
N LEU A 64 -24.77 13.63 -2.51
CA LEU A 64 -24.75 12.27 -1.99
C LEU A 64 -26.15 11.74 -1.66
N ARG A 65 -27.05 12.59 -1.13
CA ARG A 65 -28.47 12.21 -0.94
C ARG A 65 -29.17 11.88 -2.24
N SER A 66 -28.86 12.61 -3.31
CA SER A 66 -29.39 12.32 -4.64
C SER A 66 -28.81 11.02 -5.21
N ALA A 67 -27.50 10.85 -5.06
CA ALA A 67 -26.80 9.66 -5.51
C ALA A 67 -27.25 8.40 -4.75
N SER A 68 -27.45 8.46 -3.44
CA SER A 68 -27.90 7.30 -2.64
C SER A 68 -29.27 6.75 -3.06
N LYS A 69 -30.16 7.62 -3.53
CA LYS A 69 -31.47 7.22 -4.06
C LYS A 69 -31.39 6.59 -5.45
N ALA A 70 -30.51 7.15 -6.32
CA ALA A 70 -30.38 6.71 -7.70
C ALA A 70 -29.46 5.49 -7.84
N LEU A 71 -28.47 5.35 -6.99
CA LEU A 71 -27.37 4.37 -7.06
C LEU A 71 -27.15 3.68 -5.71
N PRO A 72 -28.00 2.72 -5.29
CA PRO A 72 -27.95 2.11 -3.96
C PRO A 72 -26.64 1.35 -3.63
N ARG A 73 -25.85 0.99 -4.65
CA ARG A 73 -24.57 0.30 -4.50
C ARG A 73 -23.34 1.22 -4.56
N CYS A 74 -23.56 2.50 -4.89
CA CYS A 74 -22.49 3.48 -4.96
C CYS A 74 -21.92 3.77 -3.56
N ARG A 75 -20.60 3.82 -3.46
CA ARG A 75 -19.87 4.15 -2.24
C ARG A 75 -19.60 5.65 -2.18
N PHE A 76 -19.54 6.19 -0.98
CA PHE A 76 -19.42 7.63 -0.77
C PHE A 76 -18.23 7.98 0.10
N VAL A 77 -17.41 8.91 -0.37
CA VAL A 77 -16.28 9.48 0.38
C VAL A 77 -16.41 11.00 0.40
N ILE A 78 -16.34 11.55 1.57
CA ILE A 78 -16.31 13.00 1.77
C ILE A 78 -14.86 13.46 1.87
N ILE A 79 -14.56 14.57 1.20
CA ILE A 79 -13.31 15.30 1.31
C ILE A 79 -13.66 16.69 1.85
N SER A 80 -13.09 17.12 2.98
CA SER A 80 -13.46 18.41 3.57
C SER A 80 -12.28 19.13 4.20
N GLY A 81 -12.26 20.46 4.07
CA GLY A 81 -11.31 21.33 4.75
C GLY A 81 -11.64 21.62 6.21
N PHE A 82 -12.81 21.21 6.67
CA PHE A 82 -13.30 21.53 8.00
C PHE A 82 -13.62 20.26 8.80
N ALA A 83 -13.06 20.18 10.00
CA ALA A 83 -13.50 19.24 11.02
C ALA A 83 -14.79 19.77 11.68
N ASN A 84 -15.88 19.89 10.92
CA ASN A 84 -17.15 20.38 11.45
C ASN A 84 -18.01 19.20 11.90
N PHE A 85 -18.37 19.21 13.17
CA PHE A 85 -19.16 18.14 13.80
C PHE A 85 -20.53 17.92 13.11
N GLU A 86 -21.19 18.97 12.65
CA GLU A 86 -22.50 18.87 11.97
C GLU A 86 -22.38 18.16 10.61
N TYR A 87 -21.31 18.40 9.87
CA TYR A 87 -21.05 17.69 8.62
C TYR A 87 -20.72 16.22 8.85
N ALA A 88 -19.92 15.93 9.89
CA ALA A 88 -19.59 14.56 10.25
C ALA A 88 -20.87 13.78 10.69
N ARG A 89 -21.78 14.41 11.43
CA ARG A 89 -23.06 13.80 11.82
C ARG A 89 -23.93 13.48 10.60
N GLN A 90 -24.08 14.43 9.67
CA GLN A 90 -24.86 14.20 8.45
C GLN A 90 -24.21 13.14 7.54
N ALA A 91 -22.89 13.07 7.51
CA ALA A 91 -22.16 12.02 6.80
C ALA A 91 -22.45 10.63 7.37
N ILE A 92 -22.52 10.50 8.70
CA ILE A 92 -22.92 9.23 9.37
C ILE A 92 -24.34 8.84 8.98
N ASP A 93 -25.29 9.78 8.98
CA ASP A 93 -26.68 9.53 8.60
C ASP A 93 -26.79 9.06 7.13
N LEU A 94 -25.92 9.55 6.25
CA LEU A 94 -25.80 9.13 4.85
C LEU A 94 -25.01 7.85 4.66
N LYS A 95 -24.45 7.27 5.74
CA LYS A 95 -23.62 6.05 5.72
C LYS A 95 -22.44 6.18 4.75
N VAL A 96 -21.74 7.32 4.78
CA VAL A 96 -20.54 7.49 3.97
C VAL A 96 -19.47 6.50 4.42
N ASP A 97 -18.73 5.95 3.46
CA ASP A 97 -17.72 4.92 3.70
C ASP A 97 -16.45 5.49 4.31
N SER A 98 -16.13 6.76 4.03
CA SER A 98 -14.95 7.43 4.57
C SER A 98 -15.07 8.96 4.55
N TYR A 99 -14.27 9.60 5.40
CA TYR A 99 -14.16 11.06 5.51
C TYR A 99 -12.66 11.42 5.51
N LEU A 100 -12.22 12.20 4.53
CA LEU A 100 -10.85 12.66 4.37
C LEU A 100 -10.76 14.15 4.66
N LEU A 101 -9.79 14.55 5.48
CA LEU A 101 -9.51 15.96 5.75
C LEU A 101 -8.53 16.54 4.73
N LYS A 102 -8.77 17.77 4.28
CA LYS A 102 -7.81 18.57 3.52
C LYS A 102 -6.75 19.17 4.48
N PRO A 103 -5.46 19.22 4.13
CA PRO A 103 -4.88 18.73 2.86
C PRO A 103 -4.85 17.21 2.79
N ILE A 104 -5.26 16.66 1.63
CA ILE A 104 -5.36 15.22 1.45
C ILE A 104 -3.94 14.64 1.33
N GLU A 105 -3.60 13.75 2.24
CA GLU A 105 -2.40 12.94 2.10
C GLU A 105 -2.63 11.81 1.11
N ARG A 106 -1.67 11.61 0.20
CA ARG A 106 -1.76 10.55 -0.81
C ARG A 106 -1.97 9.18 -0.19
N SER A 107 -1.28 8.88 0.90
CA SER A 107 -1.41 7.61 1.64
C SER A 107 -2.82 7.36 2.15
N ALA A 108 -3.49 8.40 2.68
CA ALA A 108 -4.85 8.31 3.19
C ALA A 108 -5.87 8.09 2.04
N LEU A 109 -5.69 8.80 0.91
CA LEU A 109 -6.52 8.61 -0.27
C LEU A 109 -6.38 7.18 -0.84
N GLU A 110 -5.15 6.68 -0.90
CA GLU A 110 -4.82 5.35 -1.40
C GLU A 110 -5.39 4.24 -0.49
N GLU A 111 -5.32 4.41 0.83
CA GLU A 111 -5.91 3.50 1.81
C GLU A 111 -7.44 3.40 1.64
N VAL A 112 -8.12 4.54 1.54
CA VAL A 112 -9.58 4.60 1.32
C VAL A 112 -9.94 3.94 -0.01
N TYR A 113 -9.21 4.23 -1.09
CA TYR A 113 -9.44 3.62 -2.39
C TYR A 113 -9.34 2.09 -2.33
N HIS A 114 -8.30 1.54 -1.73
CA HIS A 114 -8.13 0.08 -1.63
C HIS A 114 -9.23 -0.57 -0.79
N LYS A 115 -9.62 0.04 0.33
CA LYS A 115 -10.72 -0.42 1.16
C LYS A 115 -12.04 -0.48 0.38
N LEU A 116 -12.33 0.56 -0.40
CA LEU A 116 -13.56 0.61 -1.21
C LEU A 116 -13.51 -0.37 -2.37
N ARG A 117 -12.36 -0.51 -3.02
CA ARG A 117 -12.18 -1.48 -4.09
C ARG A 117 -12.37 -2.92 -3.60
N GLU A 118 -11.88 -3.24 -2.39
CA GLU A 118 -12.15 -4.54 -1.76
C GLU A 118 -13.63 -4.75 -1.44
N ALA A 119 -14.34 -3.70 -1.05
CA ALA A 119 -15.75 -3.77 -0.70
C ALA A 119 -16.69 -3.84 -1.93
N LEU A 120 -16.27 -3.28 -3.08
CA LEU A 120 -17.04 -3.25 -4.33
C LEU A 120 -16.77 -4.44 -5.25
N GLN A 121 -15.57 -4.99 -5.18
CA GLN A 121 -15.26 -6.22 -5.87
C GLN A 121 -15.85 -7.36 -5.04
N GLU A 122 -16.60 -8.27 -5.68
CA GLU A 122 -16.66 -9.64 -5.17
C GLU A 122 -15.22 -10.03 -4.80
N PRO A 123 -15.00 -10.71 -3.67
CA PRO A 123 -13.66 -10.87 -3.11
C PRO A 123 -12.70 -11.24 -4.23
N GLU A 124 -11.65 -10.42 -4.41
CA GLU A 124 -10.60 -10.75 -5.41
C GLU A 124 -10.33 -12.23 -5.26
N PRO A 125 -10.44 -13.00 -6.35
CA PRO A 125 -10.32 -14.46 -6.24
C PRO A 125 -9.04 -14.71 -5.43
N PRO A 126 -9.10 -15.54 -4.40
CA PRO A 126 -7.96 -15.81 -3.49
C PRO A 126 -6.64 -16.01 -4.25
N ALA A 127 -6.75 -16.52 -5.48
CA ALA A 127 -5.67 -16.69 -6.44
C ALA A 127 -4.88 -15.41 -6.78
N ARG A 128 -5.50 -14.21 -6.82
CA ARG A 128 -4.74 -12.98 -7.16
C ARG A 128 -3.95 -12.43 -5.98
N LYS A 129 -4.53 -12.47 -4.78
CA LYS A 129 -3.84 -12.04 -3.55
C LYS A 129 -2.66 -12.96 -3.25
N LEU A 130 -2.90 -14.27 -3.37
CA LEU A 130 -1.87 -15.30 -3.24
C LEU A 130 -0.74 -15.07 -4.27
N ARG A 131 -1.08 -14.77 -5.51
CA ARG A 131 -0.12 -14.49 -6.58
C ARG A 131 0.75 -13.26 -6.28
N ILE A 132 0.20 -12.17 -5.77
CA ILE A 132 0.97 -10.97 -5.37
C ILE A 132 1.93 -11.30 -4.25
N SER A 133 1.48 -12.02 -3.23
CA SER A 133 2.32 -12.44 -2.11
C SER A 133 3.42 -13.41 -2.56
N GLU A 134 3.12 -14.32 -3.48
CA GLU A 134 4.09 -15.25 -4.09
C GLU A 134 5.14 -14.52 -4.94
N GLU A 135 4.73 -13.53 -5.75
CA GLU A 135 5.63 -12.69 -6.54
C GLU A 135 6.56 -11.87 -5.64
N ALA A 136 6.02 -11.29 -4.56
CA ALA A 136 6.80 -10.58 -3.56
C ALA A 136 7.81 -11.50 -2.84
N LEU A 137 7.39 -12.69 -2.43
CA LEU A 137 8.27 -13.71 -1.82
C LEU A 137 9.39 -14.14 -2.77
N ARG A 138 9.06 -14.36 -4.04
CA ARG A 138 10.05 -14.70 -5.06
C ARG A 138 11.08 -13.59 -5.20
N TYR A 139 10.64 -12.35 -5.37
CA TYR A 139 11.52 -11.19 -5.49
C TYR A 139 12.43 -11.03 -4.27
N ILE A 140 11.90 -11.18 -3.04
CA ILE A 140 12.69 -11.14 -1.80
C ILE A 140 13.79 -12.20 -1.81
N ARG A 141 13.49 -13.43 -2.23
CA ARG A 141 14.47 -14.53 -2.28
C ARG A 141 15.55 -14.30 -3.33
N GLU A 142 15.17 -13.87 -4.52
CA GLU A 142 16.10 -13.60 -5.63
C GLU A 142 17.07 -12.46 -5.31
N HIS A 143 16.61 -11.42 -4.57
CA HIS A 143 17.39 -10.23 -4.23
C HIS A 143 17.83 -10.19 -2.76
N SER A 144 17.79 -11.34 -2.07
CA SER A 144 18.09 -11.41 -0.64
C SER A 144 19.53 -11.02 -0.26
N ALA A 145 20.44 -11.02 -1.23
CA ALA A 145 21.82 -10.57 -1.07
C ALA A 145 22.02 -9.05 -1.27
N GLU A 146 20.95 -8.32 -1.47
CA GLU A 146 20.94 -6.87 -1.74
C GLU A 146 20.15 -6.11 -0.67
N LYS A 147 20.26 -4.78 -0.72
CA LYS A 147 19.44 -3.90 0.11
C LYS A 147 18.00 -3.90 -0.34
N LEU A 148 17.11 -4.52 0.44
CA LEU A 148 15.69 -4.56 0.20
C LEU A 148 14.91 -3.59 1.09
N SER A 149 13.78 -3.11 0.58
CA SER A 149 12.79 -2.32 1.31
C SER A 149 11.37 -2.70 0.88
N ILE A 150 10.38 -2.45 1.73
CA ILE A 150 8.97 -2.65 1.36
C ILE A 150 8.62 -1.82 0.11
N ALA A 151 9.17 -0.60 0.00
CA ALA A 151 8.91 0.27 -1.14
C ALA A 151 9.45 -0.31 -2.46
N SER A 152 10.68 -0.88 -2.46
CA SER A 152 11.25 -1.50 -3.66
C SER A 152 10.47 -2.75 -4.10
N ILE A 153 10.04 -3.58 -3.14
CA ILE A 153 9.25 -4.77 -3.42
C ILE A 153 7.86 -4.40 -3.95
N ALA A 154 7.20 -3.42 -3.32
CA ALA A 154 5.88 -2.95 -3.73
C ALA A 154 5.91 -2.35 -5.15
N ALA A 155 6.98 -1.60 -5.50
CA ALA A 155 7.17 -1.08 -6.85
C ALA A 155 7.30 -2.20 -7.88
N GLN A 156 8.01 -3.29 -7.54
CA GLN A 156 8.19 -4.44 -8.42
C GLN A 156 6.89 -5.20 -8.71
N VAL A 157 6.03 -5.35 -7.69
CA VAL A 157 4.71 -6.00 -7.85
C VAL A 157 3.58 -5.00 -8.20
N HIS A 158 3.95 -3.76 -8.54
CA HIS A 158 3.06 -2.69 -9.01
C HIS A 158 1.90 -2.35 -8.07
N ILE A 159 2.17 -2.33 -6.76
CA ILE A 159 1.21 -1.95 -5.71
C ILE A 159 1.83 -0.98 -4.71
N SER A 160 1.01 -0.41 -3.82
CA SER A 160 1.53 0.43 -2.75
C SER A 160 2.20 -0.37 -1.61
N PRO A 161 3.17 0.24 -0.89
CA PRO A 161 3.80 -0.39 0.27
C PRO A 161 2.81 -0.79 1.37
N ASN A 162 1.79 0.04 1.61
CA ASN A 162 0.75 -0.23 2.61
C ASN A 162 -0.12 -1.42 2.20
N TYR A 163 -0.53 -1.47 0.93
CA TYR A 163 -1.32 -2.59 0.41
C TYR A 163 -0.52 -3.89 0.43
N LEU A 164 0.75 -3.86 0.02
CA LEU A 164 1.65 -5.01 0.13
C LEU A 164 1.73 -5.51 1.57
N SER A 165 1.97 -4.62 2.54
CA SER A 165 2.10 -4.99 3.96
C SER A 165 0.86 -5.68 4.49
N ASN A 166 -0.33 -5.17 4.14
CA ASN A 166 -1.61 -5.72 4.58
C ASN A 166 -1.90 -7.08 3.97
N ILE A 167 -1.77 -7.20 2.64
CA ILE A 167 -2.05 -8.43 1.90
C ILE A 167 -1.07 -9.54 2.30
N PHE A 168 0.21 -9.20 2.32
CA PHE A 168 1.29 -10.13 2.60
C PHE A 168 1.15 -10.75 4.00
N ARG A 169 0.86 -9.92 5.02
CA ARG A 169 0.63 -10.42 6.39
C ARG A 169 -0.61 -11.31 6.47
N LYS A 170 -1.67 -10.96 5.73
CA LYS A 170 -2.92 -11.73 5.72
C LYS A 170 -2.74 -13.11 5.07
N GLU A 171 -1.98 -13.18 3.97
CA GLU A 171 -1.78 -14.41 3.21
C GLU A 171 -0.64 -15.28 3.74
N THR A 172 0.44 -14.67 4.29
CA THR A 172 1.63 -15.42 4.75
C THR A 172 1.71 -15.59 6.26
N GLY A 173 0.93 -14.82 7.03
CA GLY A 173 1.00 -14.77 8.49
C GLY A 173 2.18 -13.97 9.04
N ALA A 174 3.15 -13.56 8.22
CA ALA A 174 4.35 -12.83 8.59
C ALA A 174 4.38 -11.42 7.98
N SER A 175 5.09 -10.49 8.61
CA SER A 175 5.32 -9.18 7.99
C SER A 175 6.38 -9.27 6.89
N VAL A 176 6.29 -8.36 5.89
CA VAL A 176 7.28 -8.25 4.81
C VAL A 176 8.70 -8.07 5.38
N ASN A 177 8.86 -7.22 6.41
CA ASN A 177 10.15 -6.96 7.05
C ASN A 177 10.73 -8.20 7.75
N GLU A 178 9.90 -9.02 8.36
CA GLU A 178 10.35 -10.29 8.97
C GLU A 178 10.89 -11.24 7.91
N VAL A 179 10.20 -11.37 6.79
CA VAL A 179 10.62 -12.24 5.69
C VAL A 179 11.89 -11.70 5.02
N ILE A 180 11.99 -10.40 4.75
CA ILE A 180 13.22 -9.76 4.24
C ILE A 180 14.39 -10.13 5.16
N ARG A 181 14.25 -9.91 6.47
CA ARG A 181 15.30 -10.19 7.44
C ARG A 181 15.71 -11.67 7.45
N GLN A 182 14.75 -12.58 7.42
CA GLN A 182 15.03 -14.01 7.37
C GLN A 182 15.82 -14.40 6.12
N GLU A 183 15.40 -13.94 4.95
CA GLU A 183 16.08 -14.26 3.69
C GLU A 183 17.47 -13.58 3.60
N GLN A 184 17.62 -12.36 4.13
CA GLN A 184 18.91 -11.70 4.24
C GLN A 184 19.87 -12.45 5.19
N MET A 185 19.40 -13.00 6.29
CA MET A 185 20.26 -13.82 7.18
C MET A 185 20.68 -15.13 6.50
N LYS A 186 19.83 -15.74 5.68
CA LYS A 186 20.22 -16.89 4.84
C LYS A 186 21.26 -16.50 3.79
N ALA A 187 21.11 -15.33 3.15
CA ALA A 187 22.11 -14.81 2.22
C ALA A 187 23.45 -14.52 2.93
N ALA A 188 23.39 -13.91 4.13
CA ALA A 188 24.58 -13.69 4.96
C ALA A 188 25.33 -14.98 5.28
N ALA A 189 24.60 -16.03 5.62
CA ALA A 189 25.20 -17.34 5.91
C ALA A 189 25.92 -17.93 4.69
N ARG A 190 25.33 -17.80 3.50
CA ARG A 190 25.99 -18.20 2.22
C ARG A 190 27.24 -17.36 1.97
N LEU A 191 27.15 -16.02 2.04
CA LEU A 191 28.28 -15.13 1.84
C LEU A 191 29.43 -15.39 2.81
N LEU A 192 29.12 -15.67 4.06
CA LEU A 192 30.12 -16.02 5.07
C LEU A 192 30.87 -17.32 4.77
N ARG A 193 30.18 -18.31 4.19
CA ARG A 193 30.74 -19.61 3.82
C ARG A 193 31.51 -19.51 2.50
N ASP A 194 30.88 -18.95 1.47
CA ASP A 194 31.27 -19.09 0.06
C ASP A 194 32.21 -17.96 -0.42
N THR A 195 32.45 -16.91 0.41
CA THR A 195 33.27 -15.75 0.04
C THR A 195 34.23 -15.31 1.13
N ASP A 196 35.30 -14.55 0.73
CA ASP A 196 36.26 -13.93 1.65
C ASP A 196 35.86 -12.52 2.10
N LEU A 197 34.66 -12.06 1.78
CA LEU A 197 34.17 -10.73 2.15
C LEU A 197 34.28 -10.51 3.66
N TYR A 198 34.74 -9.31 4.05
CA TYR A 198 34.73 -8.93 5.45
C TYR A 198 33.31 -8.78 5.97
N LEU A 199 33.14 -8.91 7.28
CA LEU A 199 31.82 -8.84 7.89
C LEU A 199 31.11 -7.51 7.65
N TYR A 200 31.87 -6.39 7.59
CA TYR A 200 31.33 -5.09 7.30
C TYR A 200 30.82 -4.98 5.85
N GLU A 201 31.52 -5.62 4.88
CA GLU A 201 31.11 -5.65 3.48
C GLU A 201 29.80 -6.42 3.29
N ILE A 202 29.68 -7.59 3.95
CA ILE A 202 28.43 -8.38 3.95
C ILE A 202 27.28 -7.58 4.57
N SER A 203 27.54 -6.93 5.72
CA SER A 203 26.55 -6.09 6.41
C SER A 203 26.07 -4.94 5.52
N GLU A 204 26.98 -4.23 4.86
CA GLU A 204 26.67 -3.10 3.98
C GLU A 204 25.92 -3.55 2.72
N GLN A 205 26.36 -4.65 2.08
CA GLN A 205 25.71 -5.23 0.91
C GLN A 205 24.24 -5.60 1.19
N LEU A 206 23.95 -6.15 2.37
CA LEU A 206 22.60 -6.48 2.82
C LEU A 206 21.80 -5.26 3.31
N GLY A 207 22.40 -4.06 3.32
CA GLY A 207 21.77 -2.79 3.67
C GLY A 207 21.74 -2.46 5.17
N TYR A 208 22.50 -3.17 5.99
CA TYR A 208 22.65 -2.86 7.41
C TYR A 208 23.74 -1.81 7.63
N LYS A 209 23.39 -0.69 8.24
CA LYS A 209 24.33 0.40 8.53
C LYS A 209 25.22 0.12 9.75
N ASP A 210 24.77 -0.76 10.66
CA ASP A 210 25.48 -1.12 11.89
C ASP A 210 25.83 -2.61 11.90
N VAL A 211 27.13 -2.89 11.81
CA VAL A 211 27.67 -4.26 11.83
C VAL A 211 27.41 -4.96 13.15
N LYS A 212 27.34 -4.23 14.27
CA LYS A 212 27.03 -4.83 15.59
C LYS A 212 25.59 -5.32 15.63
N TYR A 213 24.67 -4.49 15.14
CA TYR A 213 23.24 -4.88 15.01
C TYR A 213 23.07 -6.05 14.06
N PHE A 214 23.73 -6.02 12.90
CA PHE A 214 23.74 -7.16 11.98
C PHE A 214 24.24 -8.45 12.66
N SER A 215 25.36 -8.38 13.40
CA SER A 215 25.92 -9.53 14.11
C SER A 215 24.99 -10.09 15.18
N LEU A 216 24.22 -9.21 15.85
CA LEU A 216 23.19 -9.61 16.80
C LEU A 216 22.08 -10.39 16.12
N LEU A 217 21.52 -9.86 15.04
CA LEU A 217 20.47 -10.53 14.26
C LEU A 217 20.93 -11.88 13.72
N PHE A 218 22.16 -11.95 13.21
CA PHE A 218 22.72 -13.21 12.73
C PHE A 218 22.84 -14.23 13.85
N ARG A 219 23.30 -13.82 15.03
CA ARG A 219 23.40 -14.68 16.20
C ARG A 219 22.03 -15.17 16.70
N GLU A 220 21.01 -14.33 16.63
CA GLU A 220 19.64 -14.73 16.94
C GLU A 220 19.14 -15.83 15.99
N CYS A 221 19.44 -15.71 14.69
CA CYS A 221 19.01 -16.70 13.69
C CYS A 221 19.80 -18.02 13.73
N TYR A 222 21.12 -17.94 13.91
CA TYR A 222 22.01 -19.10 13.79
C TYR A 222 22.62 -19.59 15.11
N GLN A 223 22.28 -18.96 16.24
CA GLN A 223 22.77 -19.26 17.59
C GLN A 223 24.29 -19.20 17.71
N MET A 224 24.97 -18.53 16.77
CA MET A 224 26.41 -18.28 16.79
C MET A 224 26.81 -16.99 16.10
N ALA A 225 27.95 -16.42 16.50
CA ALA A 225 28.46 -15.20 15.88
C ALA A 225 28.91 -15.46 14.43
N PRO A 226 28.79 -14.45 13.52
CA PRO A 226 29.17 -14.60 12.11
C PRO A 226 30.58 -15.13 11.89
N LYS A 227 31.57 -14.67 12.69
CA LYS A 227 32.96 -15.15 12.63
C LYS A 227 33.09 -16.63 12.99
N ALA A 228 32.40 -17.08 14.03
CA ALA A 228 32.37 -18.47 14.44
C ALA A 228 31.70 -19.36 13.41
N TYR A 229 30.61 -18.84 12.78
CA TYR A 229 29.92 -19.52 11.69
C TYR A 229 30.85 -19.76 10.51
N ARG A 230 31.58 -18.74 10.06
CA ARG A 230 32.57 -18.87 8.97
C ARG A 230 33.64 -19.92 9.28
N GLN A 231 34.23 -19.86 10.48
CA GLN A 231 35.28 -20.80 10.88
C GLN A 231 34.78 -22.23 10.88
N LYS A 232 33.60 -22.46 11.41
CA LYS A 232 33.02 -23.81 11.49
C LYS A 232 32.79 -24.41 10.12
N TYR A 233 32.13 -23.72 9.23
CA TYR A 233 31.67 -24.29 7.96
C TYR A 233 32.77 -24.33 6.89
N ARG A 234 33.81 -23.49 6.95
CA ARG A 234 34.99 -23.63 6.09
C ARG A 234 35.90 -24.78 6.51
N ALA A 235 36.05 -24.99 7.81
CA ALA A 235 36.83 -26.15 8.30
C ALA A 235 36.15 -27.50 8.04
N GLU A 236 34.86 -27.52 7.79
CA GLU A 236 34.10 -28.73 7.37
C GLU A 236 34.32 -29.04 5.88
N GLU A 237 34.44 -28.04 5.02
CA GLU A 237 34.73 -28.21 3.57
C GLU A 237 36.17 -28.70 3.32
N GLU A 238 37.16 -28.17 4.05
CA GLU A 238 38.58 -28.62 3.93
C GLU A 238 38.80 -30.08 4.40
N LYS A 239 37.84 -30.70 5.04
CA LYS A 239 37.93 -32.12 5.49
C LYS A 239 37.26 -33.09 4.53
N HIS A 240 36.57 -32.59 3.49
CA HIS A 240 35.85 -33.41 2.53
C HIS A 240 36.47 -33.37 1.11
N ASP A 241 37.50 -32.54 0.91
CA ASP A 241 38.43 -32.55 -0.23
C ASP A 241 39.69 -33.35 0.10
#